data_a6375e7fb42e13ad1ebfe566dc3a640c
#
_entry.id   a6375e7fb42e13ad1ebfe566dc3a640c
#
_cell.length_a   1.000
_cell.length_b   1.000
_cell.length_c   1.000
_cell.angle_alpha   90.00
_cell.angle_beta   90.00
_cell.angle_gamma   90.00
#
_symmetry.space_group_name_H-M   'P 1'
#
loop_
_entity.id
_entity.type
_entity.pdbx_description
1 polymer ?
#
loop_
_entity_poly.entity_id
_entity_poly.type
_entity_poly.pdbx_seq_one_letter_code
_entity_poly.pdbx_strand_id
1 'polypeptide(L)'
;MKKNNKLAIFIISFCMLLFTACGSKQNKPEVPEYNDALVQKIRTAATVIPGELPLSINYIKYAASIRKWKDVIEDGSDDACTIARTAFQIKYGQGYVMVDAGMDRAVHHFFEKDSPQPFDDAKANAVATAAQQAKLILITHEHGDHVAGVIRNANNTVPSKTILTRQQVNTLINNPHMPEIKLDETKSKEYIVTDFESVLPVAPGIVLIKAPGHTNGEIMIYTKLQNGREYIFTGDVSWCFKGIQEKKQKPKSERKRIGEDDENIGKQLTWLNDRLIKDKMIMLISHDDIMLPQYVAQGLIGNDFK
;
A
#
# COMPACT_ATOMS: atom_id res chain seq x y z
N MET A 1 74.06 -54.27 9.02
CA MET A 1 72.66 -54.09 9.35
C MET A 1 72.24 -52.72 8.87
N LYS A 2 71.56 -52.59 7.71
CA LYS A 2 71.08 -51.32 7.13
C LYS A 2 69.61 -51.24 7.44
N LYS A 3 69.21 -50.16 8.18
CA LYS A 3 67.80 -49.81 8.40
C LYS A 3 67.38 -48.89 7.30
N ASN A 4 66.40 -49.28 6.50
CA ASN A 4 65.75 -48.48 5.53
C ASN A 4 64.61 -47.67 6.20
N ASN A 5 64.77 -46.34 6.20
CA ASN A 5 63.69 -45.43 6.54
C ASN A 5 62.89 -45.10 5.29
N LYS A 6 61.64 -45.53 5.19
CA LYS A 6 60.66 -45.10 4.19
C LYS A 6 60.00 -43.83 4.66
N LEU A 7 60.25 -42.73 3.93
CA LEU A 7 59.57 -41.45 4.11
C LEU A 7 58.17 -41.51 3.47
N ALA A 8 57.15 -41.43 4.30
CA ALA A 8 55.78 -41.38 3.83
C ALA A 8 55.42 -39.91 3.51
N ILE A 9 55.18 -39.62 2.24
CA ILE A 9 54.70 -38.29 1.77
C ILE A 9 53.19 -38.29 1.94
N PHE A 10 52.69 -37.47 2.88
CA PHE A 10 51.26 -37.14 3.01
C PHE A 10 50.91 -36.03 1.99
N ILE A 11 50.17 -36.40 0.95
CA ILE A 11 49.56 -35.41 0.02
C ILE A 11 48.25 -34.93 0.70
N ILE A 12 48.28 -33.70 1.24
CA ILE A 12 47.09 -33.03 1.71
C ILE A 12 46.39 -32.44 0.47
N SER A 13 45.32 -33.11 0.03
CA SER A 13 44.42 -32.59 -1.01
C SER A 13 43.60 -31.46 -0.43
N PHE A 14 43.94 -30.23 -0.80
CA PHE A 14 43.19 -29.04 -0.43
C PHE A 14 41.96 -28.91 -1.33
N CYS A 15 40.81 -29.47 -0.88
CA CYS A 15 39.53 -29.24 -1.51
C CYS A 15 39.11 -27.77 -1.33
N MET A 16 39.37 -26.94 -2.33
CA MET A 16 38.78 -25.61 -2.43
C MET A 16 37.27 -25.73 -2.71
N LEU A 17 36.47 -25.64 -1.66
CA LEU A 17 35.02 -25.43 -1.76
C LEU A 17 34.80 -24.04 -2.32
N LEU A 18 34.53 -23.95 -3.61
CA LEU A 18 33.97 -22.77 -4.25
C LEU A 18 32.54 -22.57 -3.70
N PHE A 19 32.39 -21.75 -2.67
CA PHE A 19 31.11 -21.18 -2.34
C PHE A 19 30.70 -20.24 -3.49
N THR A 20 29.96 -20.76 -4.46
CA THR A 20 29.16 -19.91 -5.34
C THR A 20 28.11 -19.24 -4.46
N ALA A 21 28.32 -17.97 -4.12
CA ALA A 21 27.28 -17.13 -3.56
C ALA A 21 26.16 -17.07 -4.60
N CYS A 22 25.16 -17.93 -4.45
CA CYS A 22 23.90 -17.81 -5.14
C CYS A 22 23.22 -16.56 -4.57
N GLY A 23 23.49 -15.41 -5.15
CA GLY A 23 22.70 -14.21 -4.93
C GLY A 23 21.26 -14.58 -5.31
N SER A 24 20.39 -14.75 -4.34
CA SER A 24 18.97 -14.89 -4.56
C SER A 24 18.49 -13.64 -5.30
N LYS A 25 18.33 -13.73 -6.62
CA LYS A 25 17.52 -12.76 -7.34
C LYS A 25 16.16 -12.80 -6.64
N GLN A 26 15.81 -11.75 -5.92
CA GLN A 26 14.44 -11.60 -5.47
C GLN A 26 13.57 -11.70 -6.72
N ASN A 27 12.83 -12.80 -6.84
CA ASN A 27 11.87 -12.96 -7.92
C ASN A 27 10.90 -11.77 -7.82
N LYS A 28 10.73 -11.06 -8.94
CA LYS A 28 9.68 -10.02 -9.00
C LYS A 28 8.36 -10.64 -8.57
N PRO A 29 7.55 -9.93 -7.76
CA PRO A 29 6.24 -10.45 -7.36
C PRO A 29 5.39 -10.73 -8.61
N GLU A 30 4.70 -11.86 -8.58
CA GLU A 30 3.77 -12.22 -9.64
C GLU A 30 2.66 -11.17 -9.74
N VAL A 31 2.38 -10.71 -10.96
CA VAL A 31 1.45 -9.63 -11.25
C VAL A 31 0.22 -10.24 -11.91
N PRO A 32 -1.01 -9.93 -11.46
CA PRO A 32 -2.21 -10.40 -12.15
C PRO A 32 -2.35 -9.76 -13.53
N GLU A 33 -3.01 -10.44 -14.45
CA GLU A 33 -3.44 -9.81 -15.69
C GLU A 33 -4.57 -8.82 -15.42
N TYR A 34 -4.31 -7.53 -15.65
CA TYR A 34 -5.29 -6.45 -15.49
C TYR A 34 -6.24 -6.39 -16.71
N ASN A 35 -7.27 -7.20 -16.68
CA ASN A 35 -8.26 -7.34 -17.77
C ASN A 35 -9.69 -7.45 -17.22
N ASP A 36 -10.68 -7.66 -18.09
CA ASP A 36 -12.08 -7.77 -17.68
C ASP A 36 -12.37 -9.07 -16.89
N ALA A 37 -11.59 -10.14 -17.09
CA ALA A 37 -11.72 -11.37 -16.29
C ALA A 37 -11.34 -11.12 -14.83
N LEU A 38 -10.34 -10.27 -14.56
CA LEU A 38 -10.00 -9.87 -13.20
C LEU A 38 -11.18 -9.18 -12.50
N VAL A 39 -11.93 -8.33 -13.21
CA VAL A 39 -13.14 -7.66 -12.65
C VAL A 39 -14.17 -8.68 -12.22
N GLN A 40 -14.46 -9.68 -13.06
CA GLN A 40 -15.41 -10.73 -12.72
C GLN A 40 -14.94 -11.54 -11.50
N LYS A 41 -13.62 -11.85 -11.44
CA LYS A 41 -13.02 -12.52 -10.29
C LYS A 41 -13.16 -11.69 -9.00
N ILE A 42 -12.93 -10.37 -9.06
CA ILE A 42 -13.11 -9.44 -7.94
C ILE A 42 -14.56 -9.43 -7.47
N ARG A 43 -15.53 -9.26 -8.40
CA ARG A 43 -16.95 -9.20 -8.07
C ARG A 43 -17.45 -10.52 -7.46
N THR A 44 -16.97 -11.65 -7.96
CA THR A 44 -17.26 -12.97 -7.40
C THR A 44 -16.65 -13.08 -5.99
N ALA A 45 -15.38 -12.71 -5.83
CA ALA A 45 -14.69 -12.75 -4.52
C ALA A 45 -15.40 -11.89 -3.48
N ALA A 46 -15.96 -10.74 -3.87
CA ALA A 46 -16.70 -9.85 -2.96
C ALA A 46 -17.97 -10.48 -2.37
N THR A 47 -18.47 -11.59 -2.92
CA THR A 47 -19.64 -12.32 -2.43
C THR A 47 -19.30 -13.57 -1.62
N VAL A 48 -18.02 -13.95 -1.52
CA VAL A 48 -17.59 -15.20 -0.87
C VAL A 48 -17.76 -15.16 0.66
N ILE A 49 -17.45 -14.01 1.27
CA ILE A 49 -17.61 -13.86 2.73
C ILE A 49 -19.05 -13.45 3.01
N PRO A 50 -19.82 -14.27 3.75
CA PRO A 50 -21.21 -13.96 4.08
C PRO A 50 -21.30 -12.81 5.09
N GLY A 51 -22.33 -12.01 4.98
CA GLY A 51 -22.63 -10.89 5.89
C GLY A 51 -23.21 -9.69 5.17
N GLU A 52 -23.57 -8.67 5.93
CA GLU A 52 -24.05 -7.39 5.39
C GLU A 52 -22.91 -6.65 4.69
N LEU A 53 -23.23 -6.06 3.54
CA LEU A 53 -22.30 -5.20 2.83
C LEU A 53 -22.08 -3.87 3.56
N PRO A 54 -20.95 -3.19 3.35
CA PRO A 54 -20.71 -1.87 3.92
C PRO A 54 -21.76 -0.85 3.48
N LEU A 55 -22.05 0.11 4.36
CA LEU A 55 -23.06 1.14 4.14
C LEU A 55 -22.49 2.40 3.51
N SER A 56 -21.27 2.78 3.90
CA SER A 56 -20.63 4.02 3.45
C SER A 56 -19.11 3.94 3.58
N ILE A 57 -18.45 4.90 2.94
CA ILE A 57 -17.01 5.15 3.09
C ILE A 57 -16.85 6.57 3.61
N ASN A 58 -16.03 6.77 4.63
CA ASN A 58 -15.62 8.08 5.11
C ASN A 58 -14.11 8.25 4.97
N TYR A 59 -13.65 9.49 4.83
CA TYR A 59 -12.23 9.81 4.83
C TYR A 59 -11.90 10.95 5.78
N ILE A 60 -10.64 11.03 6.16
CA ILE A 60 -10.06 12.17 6.86
C ILE A 60 -8.75 12.57 6.18
N LYS A 61 -8.55 13.86 5.93
CA LYS A 61 -7.27 14.44 5.56
C LYS A 61 -6.63 15.01 6.83
N TYR A 62 -5.51 14.42 7.26
CA TYR A 62 -4.82 14.82 8.50
C TYR A 62 -3.50 15.58 8.22
N ALA A 63 -2.95 15.46 7.01
CA ALA A 63 -1.73 16.17 6.61
C ALA A 63 -1.71 16.42 5.11
N ALA A 64 -0.71 17.15 4.64
CA ALA A 64 -0.48 17.37 3.23
C ALA A 64 1.00 17.65 2.94
N SER A 65 1.37 17.62 1.66
CA SER A 65 2.62 18.18 1.15
C SER A 65 2.33 19.08 -0.04
N ILE A 66 2.86 20.30 0.00
CA ILE A 66 2.75 21.22 -1.13
C ILE A 66 3.86 20.87 -2.13
N ARG A 67 3.47 20.63 -3.36
CA ARG A 67 4.34 20.25 -4.48
C ARG A 67 4.00 21.08 -5.71
N LYS A 68 4.67 20.80 -6.83
CA LYS A 68 4.27 21.29 -8.16
C LYS A 68 3.69 20.14 -8.95
N TRP A 69 2.79 20.43 -9.88
CA TRP A 69 2.19 19.39 -10.71
C TRP A 69 3.24 18.59 -11.49
N LYS A 70 4.33 19.23 -11.94
CA LYS A 70 5.45 18.55 -12.61
C LYS A 70 6.16 17.50 -11.75
N ASP A 71 5.99 17.52 -10.42
CA ASP A 71 6.55 16.56 -9.48
C ASP A 71 5.54 15.43 -9.16
N VAL A 72 4.31 15.53 -9.65
CA VAL A 72 3.19 14.63 -9.33
C VAL A 72 2.76 13.79 -10.53
N ILE A 73 2.75 14.36 -11.71
CA ILE A 73 2.29 13.72 -12.95
C ILE A 73 3.17 14.14 -14.13
N GLU A 74 3.39 13.23 -15.08
CA GLU A 74 4.09 13.54 -16.33
C GLU A 74 3.40 14.70 -17.07
N ASP A 75 4.20 15.58 -17.65
CA ASP A 75 3.76 16.82 -18.31
C ASP A 75 2.97 17.78 -17.39
N GLY A 76 3.15 17.66 -16.08
CA GLY A 76 2.57 18.58 -15.11
C GLY A 76 3.20 19.97 -15.20
N SER A 77 2.43 21.02 -14.83
CA SER A 77 2.89 22.40 -14.81
C SER A 77 3.74 22.74 -13.58
N ASP A 78 4.30 23.95 -13.58
CA ASP A 78 4.99 24.52 -12.40
C ASP A 78 4.03 25.06 -11.33
N ASP A 79 2.73 25.00 -11.55
CA ASP A 79 1.74 25.42 -10.57
C ASP A 79 1.76 24.54 -9.33
N ALA A 80 1.47 25.17 -8.18
CA ALA A 80 1.38 24.44 -6.92
C ALA A 80 0.20 23.46 -6.91
N CYS A 81 0.41 22.31 -6.29
CA CYS A 81 -0.63 21.34 -5.99
C CYS A 81 -0.45 20.78 -4.57
N THR A 82 -1.51 20.24 -4.03
CA THR A 82 -1.51 19.60 -2.71
C THR A 82 -1.55 18.09 -2.85
N ILE A 83 -0.59 17.42 -2.25
CA ILE A 83 -0.59 15.98 -2.03
C ILE A 83 -1.17 15.74 -0.65
N ALA A 84 -2.44 15.31 -0.57
CA ALA A 84 -3.12 15.01 0.69
C ALA A 84 -2.47 13.81 1.39
N ARG A 85 -2.64 13.71 2.71
CA ARG A 85 -2.38 12.53 3.50
C ARG A 85 -3.68 12.13 4.18
N THR A 86 -4.20 10.96 3.86
CA THR A 86 -5.56 10.56 4.21
C THR A 86 -5.58 9.16 4.83
N ALA A 87 -6.66 8.87 5.55
CA ALA A 87 -7.06 7.53 5.94
C ALA A 87 -8.56 7.37 5.70
N PHE A 88 -9.03 6.14 5.54
CA PHE A 88 -10.42 5.87 5.23
C PHE A 88 -11.06 4.89 6.20
N GLN A 89 -12.38 4.99 6.35
CA GLN A 89 -13.23 4.04 7.06
C GLN A 89 -14.29 3.49 6.11
N ILE A 90 -14.34 2.18 5.97
CA ILE A 90 -15.41 1.45 5.29
C ILE A 90 -16.39 1.01 6.39
N LYS A 91 -17.55 1.67 6.49
CA LYS A 91 -18.48 1.53 7.61
C LYS A 91 -19.55 0.49 7.32
N TYR A 92 -19.75 -0.39 8.30
CA TYR A 92 -20.85 -1.36 8.35
C TYR A 92 -21.92 -0.89 9.32
N GLY A 93 -23.01 -1.63 9.44
CA GLY A 93 -24.03 -1.36 10.47
C GLY A 93 -23.45 -1.37 11.89
N GLN A 94 -22.42 -2.17 12.12
CA GLN A 94 -21.66 -2.18 13.36
C GLN A 94 -20.15 -2.22 13.11
N GLY A 95 -19.47 -1.12 13.42
CA GLY A 95 -18.03 -0.99 13.28
C GLY A 95 -17.58 -0.66 11.86
N TYR A 96 -16.29 -0.74 11.65
CA TYR A 96 -15.68 -0.38 10.37
C TYR A 96 -14.38 -1.12 10.12
N VAL A 97 -13.98 -1.17 8.85
CA VAL A 97 -12.67 -1.55 8.37
C VAL A 97 -11.92 -0.26 8.01
N MET A 98 -10.67 -0.13 8.41
CA MET A 98 -9.82 0.98 7.98
C MET A 98 -9.03 0.63 6.74
N VAL A 99 -8.79 1.62 5.88
CA VAL A 99 -7.82 1.58 4.80
C VAL A 99 -6.77 2.66 5.09
N ASP A 100 -5.53 2.21 5.21
CA ASP A 100 -4.37 2.94 5.68
C ASP A 100 -4.53 3.51 7.10
N ALA A 101 -3.43 3.72 7.77
CA ALA A 101 -3.42 4.14 9.17
C ALA A 101 -2.68 5.46 9.40
N GLY A 102 -2.22 6.08 8.31
CA GLY A 102 -1.54 7.35 8.36
C GLY A 102 -0.19 7.31 9.07
N MET A 103 0.21 8.45 9.61
CA MET A 103 1.48 8.64 10.30
C MET A 103 1.36 9.65 11.43
N ASP A 104 2.32 9.63 12.36
CA ASP A 104 2.50 10.67 13.36
C ASP A 104 3.36 11.84 12.84
N ARG A 105 3.47 12.91 13.64
CA ARG A 105 4.26 14.09 13.28
C ARG A 105 5.74 13.76 13.08
N ALA A 106 6.31 12.81 13.80
CA ALA A 106 7.72 12.45 13.65
C ALA A 106 7.99 11.84 12.28
N VAL A 107 7.11 10.98 11.80
CA VAL A 107 7.17 10.43 10.44
C VAL A 107 6.86 11.51 9.39
N HIS A 108 5.93 12.43 9.68
CA HIS A 108 5.61 13.54 8.77
C HIS A 108 6.82 14.43 8.47
N HIS A 109 7.71 14.67 9.44
CA HIS A 109 8.95 15.45 9.24
C HIS A 109 9.82 14.91 8.10
N PHE A 110 9.80 13.60 7.83
CA PHE A 110 10.49 13.03 6.68
C PHE A 110 10.03 13.62 5.34
N PHE A 111 8.76 14.04 5.24
CA PHE A 111 8.16 14.60 4.03
C PHE A 111 8.26 16.13 3.95
N GLU A 112 8.71 16.80 5.00
CA GLU A 112 8.80 18.26 5.05
C GLU A 112 9.95 18.83 4.19
N LYS A 113 11.01 18.06 3.97
CA LYS A 113 12.21 18.49 3.22
C LYS A 113 12.77 19.81 3.82
N ASP A 114 12.71 20.90 3.03
CA ASP A 114 13.29 22.20 3.36
C ASP A 114 12.32 23.18 4.03
N SER A 115 11.04 22.82 4.17
CA SER A 115 10.02 23.69 4.75
C SER A 115 8.91 22.89 5.43
N PRO A 116 8.36 23.41 6.54
CA PRO A 116 7.22 22.80 7.22
C PRO A 116 6.05 22.58 6.26
N GLN A 117 5.39 21.44 6.40
CA GLN A 117 4.23 21.05 5.61
C GLN A 117 2.99 20.94 6.52
N PRO A 118 1.78 21.13 5.97
CA PRO A 118 0.54 21.06 6.75
C PRO A 118 0.38 19.73 7.49
N PHE A 119 0.15 19.79 8.79
CA PHE A 119 -0.15 18.63 9.64
C PHE A 119 -1.12 19.03 10.75
N ASP A 120 -2.21 18.28 10.91
CA ASP A 120 -3.25 18.47 11.91
C ASP A 120 -3.14 17.37 12.97
N ASP A 121 -2.56 17.69 14.14
CA ASP A 121 -2.36 16.74 15.23
C ASP A 121 -3.69 16.14 15.72
N ALA A 122 -4.76 16.94 15.79
CA ALA A 122 -6.05 16.46 16.27
C ALA A 122 -6.62 15.38 15.32
N LYS A 123 -6.50 15.61 14.00
CA LYS A 123 -6.93 14.64 13.00
C LYS A 123 -6.01 13.41 12.95
N ALA A 124 -4.70 13.58 13.07
CA ALA A 124 -3.77 12.45 13.15
C ALA A 124 -4.05 11.58 14.38
N ASN A 125 -4.36 12.19 15.55
CA ASN A 125 -4.77 11.49 16.74
C ASN A 125 -6.14 10.77 16.55
N ALA A 126 -7.08 11.37 15.81
CA ALA A 126 -8.32 10.70 15.45
C ALA A 126 -8.07 9.45 14.59
N VAL A 127 -7.15 9.51 13.62
CA VAL A 127 -6.73 8.34 12.82
C VAL A 127 -6.15 7.25 13.72
N ALA A 128 -5.23 7.60 14.64
CA ALA A 128 -4.62 6.65 15.57
C ALA A 128 -5.66 6.00 16.51
N THR A 129 -6.62 6.78 16.99
CA THR A 129 -7.74 6.28 17.82
C THR A 129 -8.65 5.36 17.01
N ALA A 130 -8.99 5.74 15.79
CA ALA A 130 -9.81 4.92 14.91
C ALA A 130 -9.13 3.57 14.59
N ALA A 131 -7.80 3.54 14.41
CA ALA A 131 -7.05 2.29 14.23
C ALA A 131 -7.22 1.35 15.45
N GLN A 132 -7.28 1.90 16.67
CA GLN A 132 -7.52 1.10 17.88
C GLN A 132 -8.94 0.51 17.95
N GLN A 133 -9.92 1.13 17.32
CA GLN A 133 -11.32 0.73 17.35
C GLN A 133 -11.77 -0.07 16.12
N ALA A 134 -10.99 -0.04 15.05
CA ALA A 134 -11.29 -0.76 13.82
C ALA A 134 -11.45 -2.27 14.07
N LYS A 135 -12.31 -2.92 13.29
CA LYS A 135 -12.45 -4.39 13.27
C LYS A 135 -11.33 -5.04 12.46
N LEU A 136 -10.87 -4.36 11.42
CA LEU A 136 -9.80 -4.76 10.52
C LEU A 136 -9.11 -3.51 9.99
N ILE A 137 -7.80 -3.61 9.71
CA ILE A 137 -7.01 -2.55 9.10
C ILE A 137 -6.33 -3.14 7.87
N LEU A 138 -6.50 -2.50 6.74
CA LEU A 138 -5.93 -2.87 5.45
C LEU A 138 -4.91 -1.81 5.06
N ILE A 139 -3.68 -2.21 4.78
CA ILE A 139 -2.60 -1.31 4.38
C ILE A 139 -2.38 -1.47 2.88
N THR A 140 -2.52 -0.37 2.13
CA THR A 140 -2.33 -0.39 0.68
C THR A 140 -0.89 -0.72 0.32
N HIS A 141 0.08 -0.09 1.00
CA HIS A 141 1.50 -0.36 0.81
C HIS A 141 2.34 0.10 2.01
N GLU A 142 3.61 -0.24 1.99
CA GLU A 142 4.52 -0.13 3.12
C GLU A 142 5.25 1.22 3.25
N HIS A 143 4.78 2.31 2.60
CA HIS A 143 5.35 3.64 2.84
C HIS A 143 4.86 4.27 4.14
N GLY A 144 5.67 5.16 4.71
CA GLY A 144 5.47 5.70 6.06
C GLY A 144 4.14 6.40 6.27
N ASP A 145 3.65 7.13 5.29
CA ASP A 145 2.39 7.87 5.35
C ASP A 145 1.14 6.98 5.25
N HIS A 146 1.30 5.68 4.98
CA HIS A 146 0.22 4.69 4.95
C HIS A 146 0.31 3.72 6.13
N VAL A 147 1.52 3.23 6.46
CA VAL A 147 1.73 2.13 7.41
C VAL A 147 2.17 2.58 8.80
N ALA A 148 2.72 3.78 8.97
CA ALA A 148 3.33 4.17 10.25
C ALA A 148 2.34 4.12 11.42
N GLY A 149 1.07 4.45 11.18
CA GLY A 149 0.04 4.43 12.21
C GLY A 149 -0.27 3.05 12.78
N VAL A 150 0.11 1.94 12.13
CA VAL A 150 0.04 0.59 12.71
C VAL A 150 1.36 0.14 13.29
N ILE A 151 2.50 0.48 12.66
CA ILE A 151 3.84 0.08 13.16
C ILE A 151 4.19 0.80 14.46
N ARG A 152 3.82 2.07 14.58
CA ARG A 152 4.15 2.97 15.69
C ARG A 152 3.03 3.11 16.72
N ASN A 153 1.90 2.45 16.53
CA ASN A 153 0.79 2.51 17.49
C ASN A 153 1.17 1.83 18.81
N ALA A 154 0.95 2.54 19.91
CA ALA A 154 1.25 2.01 21.24
C ALA A 154 0.25 0.94 21.72
N ASN A 155 -0.88 0.76 21.03
CA ASN A 155 -1.91 -0.21 21.42
C ASN A 155 -1.60 -1.57 20.80
N ASN A 156 -1.31 -2.54 21.64
CA ASN A 156 -0.95 -3.91 21.26
C ASN A 156 -2.06 -4.69 20.54
N THR A 157 -3.29 -4.17 20.47
CA THR A 157 -4.37 -4.81 19.72
C THR A 157 -4.39 -4.40 18.24
N VAL A 158 -3.65 -3.37 17.85
CA VAL A 158 -3.62 -2.88 16.44
C VAL A 158 -2.96 -3.90 15.50
N PRO A 159 -1.80 -4.49 15.83
CA PRO A 159 -1.18 -5.49 14.96
C PRO A 159 -2.10 -6.68 14.64
N SER A 160 -2.75 -7.27 15.65
CA SER A 160 -3.56 -8.49 15.49
C SER A 160 -4.80 -8.34 14.60
N LYS A 161 -5.14 -7.14 14.19
CA LYS A 161 -6.23 -6.82 13.26
C LYS A 161 -5.77 -6.07 12.01
N THR A 162 -4.46 -6.00 11.79
CA THR A 162 -3.86 -5.39 10.59
C THR A 162 -3.41 -6.46 9.62
N ILE A 163 -3.91 -6.39 8.39
CA ILE A 163 -3.45 -7.25 7.29
C ILE A 163 -2.29 -6.54 6.60
N LEU A 164 -1.17 -7.26 6.51
CA LEU A 164 -0.01 -6.92 5.70
C LEU A 164 0.24 -8.03 4.69
N THR A 165 0.68 -7.70 3.49
CA THR A 165 1.20 -8.71 2.57
C THR A 165 2.57 -9.17 3.03
N ARG A 166 2.97 -10.37 2.63
CA ARG A 166 4.33 -10.88 2.90
C ARG A 166 5.40 -9.95 2.35
N GLN A 167 5.16 -9.33 1.20
CA GLN A 167 6.09 -8.37 0.61
C GLN A 167 6.20 -7.09 1.43
N GLN A 168 5.09 -6.55 1.94
CA GLN A 168 5.10 -5.41 2.88
C GLN A 168 5.93 -5.73 4.11
N VAL A 169 5.71 -6.88 4.74
CA VAL A 169 6.48 -7.31 5.92
C VAL A 169 7.96 -7.44 5.59
N ASN A 170 8.31 -8.08 4.48
CA ASN A 170 9.69 -8.24 4.06
C ASN A 170 10.39 -6.88 3.84
N THR A 171 9.70 -5.92 3.22
CA THR A 171 10.23 -4.57 3.01
C THR A 171 10.40 -3.84 4.35
N LEU A 172 9.40 -3.88 5.22
CA LEU A 172 9.43 -3.22 6.53
C LEU A 172 10.56 -3.75 7.45
N ILE A 173 10.91 -5.04 7.35
CA ILE A 173 12.01 -5.64 8.12
C ILE A 173 13.36 -5.29 7.52
N ASN A 174 13.52 -5.45 6.20
CA ASN A 174 14.84 -5.49 5.56
C ASN A 174 15.24 -4.17 4.90
N ASN A 175 14.30 -3.41 4.35
CA ASN A 175 14.54 -2.17 3.62
C ASN A 175 13.37 -1.18 3.74
N PRO A 176 13.02 -0.75 4.96
CA PRO A 176 11.91 0.17 5.16
C PRO A 176 12.16 1.52 4.48
N HIS A 177 11.08 2.17 4.02
CA HIS A 177 11.12 3.49 3.41
C HIS A 177 11.85 4.54 4.29
N MET A 178 11.76 4.36 5.61
CA MET A 178 12.45 5.19 6.61
C MET A 178 12.69 4.38 7.90
N PRO A 179 13.70 4.72 8.71
CA PRO A 179 14.03 3.97 9.94
C PRO A 179 12.88 3.90 10.95
N GLU A 180 12.03 4.93 11.01
CA GLU A 180 10.94 5.08 11.97
C GLU A 180 9.85 4.02 11.84
N ILE A 181 9.74 3.39 10.68
CA ILE A 181 8.77 2.32 10.41
C ILE A 181 9.41 0.93 10.28
N LYS A 182 10.67 0.81 10.70
CA LYS A 182 11.32 -0.51 10.68
C LYS A 182 10.58 -1.48 11.60
N LEU A 183 10.11 -2.58 11.02
CA LEU A 183 9.43 -3.63 11.77
C LEU A 183 10.43 -4.65 12.28
N ASP A 184 10.35 -4.95 13.58
CA ASP A 184 11.09 -6.07 14.17
C ASP A 184 10.52 -7.41 13.72
N GLU A 185 11.40 -8.38 13.43
CA GLU A 185 11.00 -9.70 12.95
C GLU A 185 10.09 -10.45 13.95
N THR A 186 10.34 -10.27 15.25
CA THR A 186 9.51 -10.87 16.29
C THR A 186 8.12 -10.24 16.32
N LYS A 187 8.06 -8.90 16.25
CA LYS A 187 6.79 -8.16 16.20
C LYS A 187 6.00 -8.41 14.92
N SER A 188 6.65 -8.74 13.82
CA SER A 188 5.96 -9.05 12.57
C SER A 188 4.97 -10.21 12.71
N LYS A 189 5.18 -11.12 13.66
CA LYS A 189 4.31 -12.27 13.94
C LYS A 189 2.99 -11.89 14.62
N GLU A 190 2.87 -10.66 15.09
CA GLU A 190 1.63 -10.14 15.68
C GLU A 190 0.62 -9.68 14.61
N TYR A 191 1.07 -9.49 13.37
CA TYR A 191 0.24 -9.06 12.24
C TYR A 191 -0.41 -10.24 11.51
N ILE A 192 -1.53 -9.98 10.83
CA ILE A 192 -2.13 -10.93 9.90
C ILE A 192 -1.36 -10.86 8.59
N VAL A 193 -0.40 -11.76 8.40
CA VAL A 193 0.42 -11.78 7.18
C VAL A 193 -0.24 -12.66 6.13
N THR A 194 -0.52 -12.11 4.96
CA THR A 194 -1.16 -12.81 3.85
C THR A 194 -0.28 -12.85 2.61
N ASP A 195 -0.53 -13.86 1.79
CA ASP A 195 0.02 -13.99 0.44
C ASP A 195 -1.07 -14.53 -0.48
N PHE A 196 -1.18 -14.00 -1.68
CA PHE A 196 -2.21 -14.39 -2.64
C PHE A 196 -1.79 -14.05 -4.08
N GLU A 197 -2.31 -14.80 -5.06
CA GLU A 197 -1.90 -14.66 -6.46
C GLU A 197 -2.46 -13.40 -7.12
N SER A 198 -3.78 -13.14 -6.99
CA SER A 198 -4.42 -12.02 -7.68
C SER A 198 -5.43 -11.25 -6.82
N VAL A 199 -6.34 -11.95 -6.15
CA VAL A 199 -7.39 -11.35 -5.30
C VAL A 199 -7.60 -12.17 -4.03
N LEU A 200 -7.95 -11.46 -2.93
CA LEU A 200 -8.27 -12.07 -1.63
C LEU A 200 -9.48 -11.37 -1.02
N PRO A 201 -10.63 -12.05 -0.83
CA PRO A 201 -11.73 -11.51 -0.04
C PRO A 201 -11.33 -11.46 1.44
N VAL A 202 -11.60 -10.34 2.12
CA VAL A 202 -11.21 -10.14 3.54
C VAL A 202 -12.37 -9.76 4.46
N ALA A 203 -13.46 -9.24 3.90
CA ALA A 203 -14.70 -8.95 4.60
C ALA A 203 -15.86 -8.93 3.58
N PRO A 204 -17.13 -8.99 4.02
CA PRO A 204 -18.25 -8.86 3.11
C PRO A 204 -18.16 -7.62 2.24
N GLY A 205 -18.09 -7.79 0.91
CA GLY A 205 -17.95 -6.70 -0.06
C GLY A 205 -16.55 -6.11 -0.20
N ILE A 206 -15.53 -6.59 0.53
CA ILE A 206 -14.15 -6.07 0.44
C ILE A 206 -13.20 -7.14 -0.09
N VAL A 207 -12.43 -6.78 -1.13
CA VAL A 207 -11.46 -7.65 -1.81
C VAL A 207 -10.13 -6.92 -1.97
N LEU A 208 -9.04 -7.53 -1.53
CA LEU A 208 -7.69 -7.08 -1.86
C LEU A 208 -7.34 -7.52 -3.30
N ILE A 209 -6.69 -6.63 -4.03
CA ILE A 209 -6.20 -6.88 -5.40
C ILE A 209 -4.70 -6.70 -5.38
N LYS A 210 -3.94 -7.71 -5.79
CA LYS A 210 -2.48 -7.63 -5.88
C LYS A 210 -2.07 -6.60 -6.93
N ALA A 211 -1.25 -5.63 -6.55
CA ALA A 211 -0.92 -4.50 -7.40
C ALA A 211 0.56 -4.04 -7.27
N PRO A 212 1.56 -4.96 -7.29
CA PRO A 212 2.94 -4.53 -7.19
C PRO A 212 3.29 -3.61 -8.35
N GLY A 213 3.94 -2.49 -8.04
CA GLY A 213 4.29 -1.46 -9.02
C GLY A 213 4.90 -0.25 -8.37
N HIS A 214 4.16 0.46 -7.55
CA HIS A 214 4.67 1.57 -6.74
C HIS A 214 5.61 1.04 -5.64
N THR A 215 5.19 -0.01 -4.95
CA THR A 215 6.05 -0.88 -4.13
C THR A 215 5.83 -2.34 -4.51
N ASN A 216 6.73 -3.23 -4.04
CA ASN A 216 6.54 -4.67 -4.23
C ASN A 216 5.35 -5.23 -3.44
N GLY A 217 4.99 -4.57 -2.33
CA GLY A 217 3.90 -4.99 -1.45
C GLY A 217 2.56 -4.31 -1.74
N GLU A 218 2.49 -3.44 -2.74
CA GLU A 218 1.27 -2.67 -3.00
C GLU A 218 0.09 -3.55 -3.39
N ILE A 219 -1.06 -3.16 -2.84
CA ILE A 219 -2.38 -3.71 -3.17
C ILE A 219 -3.36 -2.57 -3.46
N MET A 220 -4.30 -2.82 -4.35
CA MET A 220 -5.54 -2.04 -4.43
C MET A 220 -6.63 -2.73 -3.61
N ILE A 221 -7.65 -1.97 -3.19
CA ILE A 221 -8.75 -2.52 -2.39
C ILE A 221 -10.07 -2.19 -3.07
N TYR A 222 -10.77 -3.23 -3.50
CA TYR A 222 -12.12 -3.10 -4.02
C TYR A 222 -13.14 -3.16 -2.87
N THR A 223 -14.18 -2.31 -2.96
CA THR A 223 -15.29 -2.30 -2.01
C THR A 223 -16.61 -2.12 -2.74
N LYS A 224 -17.56 -3.01 -2.47
CA LYS A 224 -18.96 -2.90 -2.92
C LYS A 224 -19.84 -2.52 -1.74
N LEU A 225 -20.57 -1.41 -1.85
CA LEU A 225 -21.52 -0.98 -0.84
C LEU A 225 -22.89 -1.64 -1.04
N GLN A 226 -23.70 -1.62 0.01
CA GLN A 226 -25.06 -2.15 0.02
C GLN A 226 -25.97 -1.47 -1.03
N ASN A 227 -25.73 -0.20 -1.34
CA ASN A 227 -26.45 0.53 -2.39
C ASN A 227 -26.00 0.19 -3.82
N GLY A 228 -25.09 -0.78 -3.98
CA GLY A 228 -24.57 -1.25 -5.26
C GLY A 228 -23.39 -0.47 -5.82
N ARG A 229 -22.98 0.65 -5.20
CA ARG A 229 -21.79 1.41 -5.66
C ARG A 229 -20.52 0.59 -5.45
N GLU A 230 -19.62 0.70 -6.42
CA GLU A 230 -18.31 0.02 -6.42
C GLU A 230 -17.18 1.03 -6.34
N TYR A 231 -16.19 0.77 -5.48
CA TYR A 231 -15.07 1.65 -5.22
C TYR A 231 -13.75 0.88 -5.35
N ILE A 232 -12.70 1.57 -5.77
CA ILE A 232 -11.33 1.07 -5.71
C ILE A 232 -10.46 2.10 -4.97
N PHE A 233 -9.87 1.68 -3.85
CA PHE A 233 -8.74 2.38 -3.25
C PHE A 233 -7.52 2.00 -4.05
N THR A 234 -6.88 2.97 -4.67
CA THR A 234 -5.85 2.72 -5.67
C THR A 234 -4.45 2.61 -5.09
N GLY A 235 -4.32 2.85 -3.78
CA GLY A 235 -3.00 3.07 -3.19
C GLY A 235 -2.28 4.21 -3.92
N ASP A 236 -1.00 4.03 -4.14
CA ASP A 236 -0.12 4.99 -4.80
C ASP A 236 0.19 4.67 -6.26
N VAL A 237 -0.64 3.83 -6.91
CA VAL A 237 -0.59 3.66 -8.38
C VAL A 237 -0.64 5.03 -9.07
N SER A 238 -1.46 5.93 -8.55
CA SER A 238 -1.46 7.36 -8.93
C SER A 238 -1.63 8.25 -7.70
N TRP A 239 -1.00 9.42 -7.72
CA TRP A 239 -1.18 10.43 -6.67
C TRP A 239 -2.32 11.42 -6.96
N CYS A 240 -2.88 11.37 -8.16
CA CYS A 240 -4.00 12.25 -8.54
C CYS A 240 -4.95 11.56 -9.53
N PHE A 241 -6.20 11.99 -9.55
CA PHE A 241 -7.23 11.46 -10.42
C PHE A 241 -6.89 11.62 -11.92
N LYS A 242 -6.23 12.74 -12.25
CA LYS A 242 -5.77 13.02 -13.61
C LYS A 242 -4.83 11.93 -14.13
N GLY A 243 -3.97 11.34 -13.28
CA GLY A 243 -3.09 10.23 -13.65
C GLY A 243 -3.87 9.00 -14.12
N ILE A 244 -4.97 8.66 -13.46
CA ILE A 244 -5.85 7.56 -13.90
C ILE A 244 -6.62 7.97 -15.15
N GLN A 245 -7.20 9.18 -15.17
CA GLN A 245 -8.02 9.67 -16.27
C GLN A 245 -7.25 9.76 -17.60
N GLU A 246 -6.01 10.20 -17.55
CA GLU A 246 -5.14 10.38 -18.72
C GLU A 246 -4.16 9.21 -18.94
N LYS A 247 -4.15 8.22 -18.05
CA LYS A 247 -3.19 7.10 -18.00
C LYS A 247 -1.74 7.57 -17.95
N LYS A 248 -1.51 8.68 -17.22
CA LYS A 248 -0.20 9.29 -17.03
C LYS A 248 0.41 8.86 -15.71
N GLN A 249 1.65 8.48 -15.75
CA GLN A 249 2.43 8.09 -14.58
C GLN A 249 2.97 9.33 -13.84
N LYS A 250 3.58 9.10 -12.70
CA LYS A 250 4.42 10.10 -12.03
C LYS A 250 5.62 10.44 -12.94
N PRO A 251 6.25 11.61 -12.78
CA PRO A 251 7.44 11.96 -13.56
C PRO A 251 8.55 10.93 -13.41
N LYS A 252 9.33 10.71 -14.48
CA LYS A 252 10.40 9.70 -14.47
C LYS A 252 11.40 9.86 -13.33
N SER A 253 11.67 11.11 -12.89
CA SER A 253 12.53 11.39 -11.72
C SER A 253 11.95 10.81 -10.43
N GLU A 254 10.65 10.97 -10.21
CA GLU A 254 9.95 10.44 -9.02
C GLU A 254 9.85 8.92 -9.06
N ARG A 255 9.48 8.33 -10.21
CA ARG A 255 9.44 6.87 -10.38
C ARG A 255 10.79 6.23 -10.07
N LYS A 256 11.88 6.83 -10.60
CA LYS A 256 13.25 6.36 -10.32
C LYS A 256 13.62 6.51 -8.85
N ARG A 257 13.24 7.62 -8.20
CA ARG A 257 13.51 7.87 -6.78
C ARG A 257 12.80 6.87 -5.88
N ILE A 258 11.56 6.53 -6.21
CA ILE A 258 10.73 5.57 -5.47
C ILE A 258 11.17 4.12 -5.80
N GLY A 259 11.61 3.85 -7.00
CA GLY A 259 11.92 2.51 -7.49
C GLY A 259 10.70 1.81 -8.10
N GLU A 260 9.78 2.59 -8.70
CA GLU A 260 8.55 2.05 -9.32
C GLU A 260 8.84 1.13 -10.51
N ASP A 261 8.00 0.13 -10.70
CA ASP A 261 7.93 -0.68 -11.92
C ASP A 261 7.03 0.01 -12.95
N ASP A 262 7.67 0.75 -13.86
CA ASP A 262 7.00 1.56 -14.89
C ASP A 262 6.01 0.75 -15.73
N GLU A 263 6.34 -0.51 -16.05
CA GLU A 263 5.49 -1.37 -16.86
C GLU A 263 4.22 -1.76 -16.10
N ASN A 264 4.35 -2.18 -14.85
CA ASN A 264 3.22 -2.59 -14.03
C ASN A 264 2.30 -1.39 -13.72
N ILE A 265 2.86 -0.24 -13.36
CA ILE A 265 2.07 0.99 -13.16
C ILE A 265 1.31 1.37 -14.44
N GLY A 266 1.93 1.29 -15.60
CA GLY A 266 1.25 1.57 -16.87
C GLY A 266 0.05 0.65 -17.15
N LYS A 267 0.19 -0.66 -16.85
CA LYS A 267 -0.91 -1.65 -16.94
C LYS A 267 -2.02 -1.33 -15.94
N GLN A 268 -1.66 -1.01 -14.71
CA GLN A 268 -2.62 -0.67 -13.64
C GLN A 268 -3.40 0.60 -13.98
N LEU A 269 -2.75 1.66 -14.44
CA LEU A 269 -3.41 2.90 -14.85
C LEU A 269 -4.39 2.67 -16.02
N THR A 270 -4.00 1.86 -16.99
CA THR A 270 -4.88 1.51 -18.12
C THR A 270 -6.11 0.77 -17.64
N TRP A 271 -5.93 -0.21 -16.75
CA TRP A 271 -7.03 -0.98 -16.18
C TRP A 271 -7.95 -0.11 -15.31
N LEU A 272 -7.40 0.74 -14.44
CA LEU A 272 -8.18 1.66 -13.61
C LEU A 272 -9.00 2.65 -14.46
N ASN A 273 -8.41 3.17 -15.54
CA ASN A 273 -9.14 4.03 -16.49
C ASN A 273 -10.32 3.27 -17.13
N ASP A 274 -10.12 2.01 -17.51
CA ASP A 274 -11.20 1.15 -18.02
C ASP A 274 -12.30 0.94 -16.96
N ARG A 275 -11.94 0.72 -15.69
CA ARG A 275 -12.93 0.58 -14.58
C ARG A 275 -13.71 1.86 -14.36
N LEU A 276 -13.03 3.01 -14.43
CA LEU A 276 -13.66 4.33 -14.34
C LEU A 276 -14.68 4.54 -15.46
N ILE A 277 -14.32 4.22 -16.70
CA ILE A 277 -15.15 4.51 -17.89
C ILE A 277 -16.24 3.45 -18.09
N LYS A 278 -15.89 2.17 -18.09
CA LYS A 278 -16.79 1.05 -18.43
C LYS A 278 -17.70 0.68 -17.26
N ASP A 279 -17.14 0.57 -16.06
CA ASP A 279 -17.84 0.07 -14.89
C ASP A 279 -18.37 1.18 -13.98
N LYS A 280 -17.96 2.45 -14.21
CA LYS A 280 -18.32 3.60 -13.37
C LYS A 280 -17.88 3.45 -11.92
N MET A 281 -16.80 2.68 -11.68
CA MET A 281 -16.22 2.53 -10.36
C MET A 281 -15.61 3.85 -9.87
N ILE A 282 -15.77 4.14 -8.58
CA ILE A 282 -15.28 5.35 -7.95
C ILE A 282 -13.84 5.09 -7.47
N MET A 283 -12.90 5.91 -7.95
CA MET A 283 -11.48 5.79 -7.61
C MET A 283 -11.17 6.61 -6.38
N LEU A 284 -10.73 5.97 -5.29
CA LEU A 284 -10.30 6.62 -4.05
C LEU A 284 -8.78 6.63 -4.02
N ILE A 285 -8.22 7.83 -4.25
CA ILE A 285 -6.78 8.08 -4.32
C ILE A 285 -6.36 8.82 -3.05
N SER A 286 -5.49 8.21 -2.26
CA SER A 286 -5.10 8.72 -0.93
C SER A 286 -4.53 10.14 -0.97
N HIS A 287 -3.92 10.52 -2.09
CA HIS A 287 -3.20 11.79 -2.23
C HIS A 287 -3.96 12.87 -3.00
N ASP A 288 -5.16 12.57 -3.51
CA ASP A 288 -5.92 13.53 -4.31
C ASP A 288 -6.70 14.52 -3.45
N ASP A 289 -6.23 15.77 -3.39
CA ASP A 289 -6.86 16.84 -2.62
C ASP A 289 -8.01 17.54 -3.39
N ILE A 290 -8.27 17.16 -4.63
CA ILE A 290 -9.31 17.74 -5.48
C ILE A 290 -10.54 16.85 -5.52
N MET A 291 -10.38 15.57 -5.84
CA MET A 291 -11.52 14.69 -6.05
C MET A 291 -12.18 14.22 -4.76
N LEU A 292 -11.43 13.98 -3.68
CA LEU A 292 -12.03 13.54 -2.42
C LEU A 292 -13.05 14.54 -1.85
N PRO A 293 -12.78 15.86 -1.77
CA PRO A 293 -13.80 16.84 -1.40
C PRO A 293 -14.99 16.90 -2.36
N GLN A 294 -14.77 16.71 -3.67
CA GLN A 294 -15.86 16.67 -4.65
C GLN A 294 -16.75 15.43 -4.43
N TYR A 295 -16.18 14.29 -4.10
CA TYR A 295 -16.94 13.07 -3.78
C TYR A 295 -17.79 13.25 -2.51
N VAL A 296 -17.28 14.00 -1.52
CA VAL A 296 -18.09 14.37 -0.35
C VAL A 296 -19.27 15.27 -0.77
N ALA A 297 -19.02 16.30 -1.54
CA ALA A 297 -20.07 17.21 -2.03
C ALA A 297 -21.15 16.49 -2.87
N GLN A 298 -20.78 15.41 -3.56
CA GLN A 298 -21.70 14.58 -4.35
C GLN A 298 -22.39 13.46 -3.53
N GLY A 299 -22.08 13.32 -2.23
CA GLY A 299 -22.61 12.24 -1.39
C GLY A 299 -22.14 10.84 -1.79
N LEU A 300 -20.98 10.76 -2.44
CA LEU A 300 -20.35 9.48 -2.81
C LEU A 300 -19.57 8.89 -1.65
N ILE A 301 -18.91 9.74 -0.86
CA ILE A 301 -18.25 9.40 0.41
C ILE A 301 -18.61 10.45 1.47
N GLY A 302 -18.28 10.16 2.73
CA GLY A 302 -18.44 11.09 3.83
C GLY A 302 -17.09 11.58 4.39
N ASN A 303 -17.17 12.55 5.31
CA ASN A 303 -16.05 13.06 6.09
C ASN A 303 -16.26 12.95 7.60
N ASP A 304 -17.29 12.17 8.03
CA ASP A 304 -17.57 11.85 9.44
C ASP A 304 -16.70 10.67 9.90
N PHE A 305 -15.42 10.94 10.04
CA PHE A 305 -14.43 9.97 10.51
C PHE A 305 -14.49 9.88 12.03
N LYS A 306 -14.74 8.69 12.59
CA LYS A 306 -14.94 8.47 14.04
C LYS A 306 -14.03 7.37 14.56
#